data_18e5fee5c37335546f811d8e818195a2
#
_entry.id   18e5fee5c37335546f811d8e818195a2
#
_cell.length_a   1.000
_cell.length_b   1.000
_cell.length_c   1.000
_cell.angle_alpha   90.00
_cell.angle_beta   90.00
_cell.angle_gamma   90.00
#
_symmetry.space_group_name_H-M   'P 1'
#
loop_
_entity.id
_entity.type
_entity.pdbx_description
1 polymer ?
#
loop_
_entity_poly.entity_id
_entity_poly.type
_entity_poly.pdbx_seq_one_letter_code
_entity_poly.pdbx_strand_id
1 'polypeptide(L)'
;MKDKDKLVALIRLRDMVYFGVRPTLRQCGFPPETIQELVKDGLIQLGDRKFGDDPDRFVIEEILPAGLSFILQQRALRHQHNPQ
;
A
#
# COMPACT_ATOMS: atom_id res chain seq x y z
N MET A 1 -10.22 7.93 4.36
CA MET A 1 -9.66 6.70 4.95
C MET A 1 -8.75 7.05 6.10
N LYS A 2 -8.82 6.28 7.16
CA LYS A 2 -8.02 6.55 8.35
C LYS A 2 -6.56 6.13 8.12
N ASP A 3 -5.64 6.82 8.77
CA ASP A 3 -4.22 6.50 8.66
C ASP A 3 -3.90 5.09 9.12
N LYS A 4 -4.63 4.60 10.11
CA LYS A 4 -4.45 3.23 10.58
C LYS A 4 -4.72 2.21 9.47
N ASP A 5 -5.78 2.44 8.69
CA ASP A 5 -6.12 1.54 7.60
C ASP A 5 -5.08 1.59 6.48
N LYS A 6 -4.58 2.78 6.19
CA LYS A 6 -3.49 2.95 5.23
C LYS A 6 -2.24 2.21 5.70
N LEU A 7 -1.94 2.32 6.98
CA LEU A 7 -0.76 1.66 7.55
C LEU A 7 -0.84 0.15 7.41
N VAL A 8 -1.99 -0.44 7.77
CA VAL A 8 -2.17 -1.89 7.67
C VAL A 8 -2.02 -2.34 6.22
N ALA A 9 -2.65 -1.63 5.28
CA ALA A 9 -2.56 -1.97 3.87
C ALA A 9 -1.13 -1.88 3.37
N LEU A 10 -0.43 -0.80 3.71
CA LEU A 10 0.95 -0.61 3.27
C LEU A 10 1.89 -1.69 3.81
N ILE A 11 1.73 -2.08 5.06
CA ILE A 11 2.57 -3.10 5.65
C ILE A 11 2.39 -4.43 4.93
N ARG A 12 1.13 -4.81 4.67
CA ARG A 12 0.86 -6.06 3.96
C ARG A 12 1.39 -6.04 2.54
N LEU A 13 1.19 -4.94 1.82
CA LEU A 13 1.68 -4.82 0.45
C LEU A 13 3.20 -4.80 0.43
N ARG A 14 3.83 -4.11 1.38
CA ARG A 14 5.28 -4.10 1.49
C ARG A 14 5.84 -5.52 1.65
N ASP A 15 5.21 -6.31 2.51
CA ASP A 15 5.67 -7.67 2.74
C ASP A 15 5.53 -8.52 1.48
N MET A 16 4.43 -8.39 0.76
CA MET A 16 4.25 -9.10 -0.50
C MET A 16 5.34 -8.74 -1.50
N VAL A 17 5.57 -7.45 -1.69
CA VAL A 17 6.58 -6.98 -2.63
C VAL A 17 7.97 -7.43 -2.22
N TYR A 18 8.25 -7.39 -0.92
CA TYR A 18 9.54 -7.83 -0.39
C TYR A 18 9.83 -9.29 -0.75
N PHE A 19 8.81 -10.14 -0.69
CA PHE A 19 8.97 -11.55 -1.04
C PHE A 19 8.81 -11.82 -2.53
N GLY A 20 8.78 -10.78 -3.34
CA GLY A 20 8.72 -10.94 -4.79
C GLY A 20 7.31 -11.18 -5.33
N VAL A 21 6.30 -11.02 -4.51
CA VAL A 21 4.91 -11.18 -4.94
C VAL A 21 4.41 -9.85 -5.52
N ARG A 22 3.80 -9.91 -6.69
CA ARG A 22 3.20 -8.73 -7.33
C ARG A 22 1.71 -9.00 -7.51
N PRO A 23 0.90 -8.79 -6.46
CA PRO A 23 -0.53 -9.10 -6.54
C PRO A 23 -1.26 -8.12 -7.44
N THR A 24 -2.29 -8.62 -8.12
CA THR A 24 -3.23 -7.74 -8.81
C THR A 24 -4.06 -7.00 -7.76
N LEU A 25 -4.79 -5.97 -8.20
CA LEU A 25 -5.67 -5.24 -7.28
C LEU A 25 -6.68 -6.16 -6.61
N ARG A 26 -7.15 -7.18 -7.35
CA ARG A 26 -8.09 -8.13 -6.79
C ARG A 26 -7.43 -9.09 -5.82
N GLN A 27 -6.23 -9.53 -6.13
CA GLN A 27 -5.51 -10.50 -5.29
C GLN A 27 -4.99 -9.92 -3.98
N CYS A 28 -4.80 -8.61 -3.93
CA CYS A 28 -4.24 -8.00 -2.72
C CYS A 28 -5.19 -8.05 -1.51
N GLY A 29 -6.47 -8.29 -1.74
CA GLY A 29 -7.43 -8.46 -0.66
C GLY A 29 -7.97 -7.17 -0.08
N PHE A 30 -7.63 -6.03 -0.65
CA PHE A 30 -8.13 -4.73 -0.20
C PHE A 30 -9.16 -4.17 -1.17
N PRO A 31 -10.12 -3.37 -0.67
CA PRO A 31 -11.08 -2.71 -1.56
C PRO A 31 -10.37 -1.80 -2.56
N PRO A 32 -10.92 -1.64 -3.77
CA PRO A 32 -10.32 -0.74 -4.75
C PRO A 32 -10.13 0.67 -4.24
N GLU A 33 -11.02 1.16 -3.41
CA GLU A 33 -10.92 2.51 -2.85
C GLU A 33 -9.66 2.67 -2.01
N THR A 34 -9.31 1.64 -1.26
CA THR A 34 -8.09 1.67 -0.44
C THR A 34 -6.86 1.82 -1.33
N ILE A 35 -6.79 1.02 -2.39
CA ILE A 35 -5.64 1.07 -3.30
C ILE A 35 -5.59 2.42 -4.02
N GLN A 36 -6.72 2.95 -4.46
CA GLN A 36 -6.76 4.24 -5.12
C GLN A 36 -6.26 5.36 -4.20
N GLU A 37 -6.64 5.32 -2.92
CA GLU A 37 -6.14 6.29 -1.95
C GLU A 37 -4.64 6.23 -1.81
N LEU A 38 -4.08 5.03 -1.73
CA LEU A 38 -2.64 4.87 -1.59
C LEU A 38 -1.90 5.39 -2.83
N VAL A 39 -2.44 5.14 -4.01
CA VAL A 39 -1.87 5.65 -5.26
C VAL A 39 -1.96 7.17 -5.30
N LYS A 40 -3.12 7.72 -4.94
CA LYS A 40 -3.35 9.16 -4.96
C LYS A 40 -2.38 9.87 -4.03
N ASP A 41 -2.10 9.28 -2.88
CA ASP A 41 -1.18 9.86 -1.91
C ASP A 41 0.29 9.63 -2.28
N GLY A 42 0.56 8.94 -3.37
CA GLY A 42 1.94 8.69 -3.80
C GLY A 42 2.68 7.66 -2.98
N LEU A 43 1.97 6.76 -2.33
CA LEU A 43 2.57 5.80 -1.41
C LEU A 43 2.94 4.48 -2.07
N ILE A 44 2.26 4.12 -3.15
CA ILE A 44 2.55 2.91 -3.91
C ILE A 44 2.53 3.20 -5.40
N GLN A 45 3.17 2.34 -6.17
CA GLN A 45 3.19 2.42 -7.62
C GLN A 45 2.51 1.20 -8.20
N LEU A 46 1.56 1.44 -9.11
CA LEU A 46 0.93 0.36 -9.86
C LEU A 46 1.73 0.05 -11.10
N GLY A 47 1.73 -1.21 -11.47
CA GLY A 47 2.34 -1.65 -12.70
C GLY A 47 1.47 -1.34 -13.91
N ASP A 48 1.72 -2.04 -14.96
CA ASP A 48 1.26 -1.81 -16.32
C ASP A 48 -0.22 -1.43 -16.46
N ARG A 49 -0.46 -0.33 -17.16
CA ARG A 49 -1.81 0.15 -17.48
C ARG A 49 -2.19 -0.06 -18.94
N LYS A 50 -1.44 -0.88 -19.64
CA LYS A 50 -1.64 -1.03 -21.09
C LYS A 50 -2.99 -1.62 -21.46
N PHE A 51 -3.65 -2.28 -20.54
CA PHE A 51 -4.85 -3.05 -20.85
C PHE A 51 -6.12 -2.41 -20.29
N GLY A 52 -6.11 -1.11 -20.07
CA GLY A 52 -7.29 -0.39 -19.64
C GLY A 52 -7.47 -0.41 -18.13
N ASP A 53 -8.73 -0.32 -17.70
CA ASP A 53 -9.04 -0.14 -16.28
C ASP A 53 -9.45 -1.43 -15.58
N ASP A 54 -9.16 -2.58 -16.17
CA ASP A 54 -9.48 -3.87 -15.58
C ASP A 54 -8.63 -4.08 -14.32
N PRO A 55 -9.24 -4.20 -13.14
CA PRO A 55 -8.47 -4.38 -11.89
C PRO A 55 -7.55 -5.59 -11.89
N ASP A 56 -7.86 -6.61 -12.69
CA ASP A 56 -7.03 -7.80 -12.77
C ASP A 56 -5.74 -7.56 -13.58
N ARG A 57 -5.67 -6.43 -14.27
CA ARG A 57 -4.54 -6.09 -15.12
C ARG A 57 -3.52 -5.21 -14.43
N PHE A 58 -3.92 -4.56 -13.34
CA PHE A 58 -2.99 -3.74 -12.57
C PHE A 58 -2.39 -4.59 -11.47
N VAL A 59 -1.08 -4.51 -11.34
CA VAL A 59 -0.38 -5.15 -10.24
C VAL A 59 0.23 -4.08 -9.35
N ILE A 60 0.40 -4.40 -8.08
CA ILE A 60 1.10 -3.52 -7.18
C ILE A 60 2.58 -3.78 -7.37
N GLU A 61 3.25 -2.80 -7.98
CA GLU A 61 4.62 -2.96 -8.41
C GLU A 61 5.62 -2.69 -7.30
N GLU A 62 5.38 -1.65 -6.53
CA GLU A 62 6.37 -1.20 -5.57
C GLU A 62 5.76 -0.29 -4.51
N ILE A 63 6.33 -0.33 -3.32
CA ILE A 63 6.03 0.66 -2.29
C ILE A 63 7.01 1.81 -2.49
N LEU A 64 6.49 3.01 -2.72
CA LEU A 64 7.31 4.17 -2.98
C LEU A 64 7.98 4.66 -1.70
N PRO A 65 9.06 5.45 -1.81
CA PRO A 65 9.73 5.99 -0.62
C PRO A 65 8.79 6.71 0.34
N ALA A 66 7.81 7.44 -0.19
CA ALA A 66 6.82 8.10 0.66
C ALA A 66 5.99 7.09 1.44
N GLY A 67 5.70 5.93 0.86
CA GLY A 67 4.98 4.87 1.57
C GLY A 67 5.80 4.29 2.70
N LEU A 68 7.08 4.05 2.46
CA LEU A 68 7.97 3.56 3.50
C LEU A 68 8.12 4.58 4.63
N SER A 69 8.24 5.86 4.29
CA SER A 69 8.29 6.93 5.29
C SER A 69 7.01 6.99 6.11
N PHE A 70 5.86 6.82 5.47
CA PHE A 70 4.58 6.79 6.15
C PHE A 70 4.55 5.67 7.20
N ILE A 71 5.02 4.49 6.83
CA ILE A 71 5.06 3.36 7.76
C ILE A 71 5.93 3.70 8.96
N LEU A 72 7.11 4.24 8.72
CA LEU A 72 8.04 4.59 9.80
C LEU A 72 7.47 5.66 10.72
N GLN A 73 6.82 6.68 10.15
CA GLN A 73 6.21 7.75 10.93
C GLN A 73 5.08 7.22 11.80
N GLN A 74 4.22 6.38 11.26
CA GLN A 74 3.11 5.84 12.03
C GLN A 74 3.60 4.93 13.16
N ARG A 75 4.63 4.15 12.91
CA ARG A 75 5.19 3.30 13.95
C ARG A 75 5.83 4.13 15.05
N ALA A 76 6.51 5.20 14.70
CA ALA A 76 7.11 6.11 15.69
C ALA A 76 6.04 6.76 16.55
N LEU A 77 4.94 7.22 15.93
CA LEU A 77 3.83 7.82 16.68
C LEU A 77 3.20 6.83 17.64
N ARG A 78 2.98 5.60 17.20
CA ARG A 78 2.40 4.57 18.07
C ARG A 78 3.33 4.26 19.22
N HIS A 79 4.60 4.23 18.97
CA HIS A 79 5.58 3.97 20.01
C HIS A 79 5.59 5.10 21.03
N GLN A 80 5.49 6.35 20.58
CA GLN A 80 5.42 7.50 21.46
C GLN A 80 4.16 7.51 22.31
N HIS A 81 3.06 6.98 21.78
CA HIS A 81 1.80 6.95 22.49
C HIS A 81 1.66 5.79 23.45
N ASN A 82 2.66 4.98 23.55
CA ASN A 82 2.65 3.86 24.48
C ASN A 82 3.36 4.27 25.76
N PRO A 83 2.64 4.67 26.77
CA PRO A 83 3.26 5.24 27.97
C PRO A 83 3.96 4.21 28.83
N GLN A 84 3.80 3.02 28.55
CA GLN A 84 4.39 1.97 29.28
C GLN A 84 4.18 1.93 30.62
#